data_f8142f0448a18c18abb786257455191e
#
_entry.id   f8142f0448a18c18abb786257455191e
#
_cell.length_a   1.000
_cell.length_b   1.000
_cell.length_c   1.000
_cell.angle_alpha   90.00
_cell.angle_beta   90.00
_cell.angle_gamma   90.00
#
_symmetry.space_group_name_H-M   'P 1'
#
loop_
_entity.id
_entity.type
_entity.pdbx_description
1 polymer ?
#
loop_
_entity_poly.entity_id
_entity_poly.type
_entity_poly.pdbx_seq_one_letter_code
_entity_poly.pdbx_strand_id
1 'polypeptide(L)'
;ICLSGQGQTADLKIVFLDSQRILTDSIAGKEAYSQLEKLKNEKQKEIDKIQQTLKSLGEDISVKGPMMKEAAKIDLQTRYDNELKNYNRTIKDAQDELRRESLPS
;
A
#
# COMPACT_ATOMS: atom_id res chain seq x y z
N ILE A 1 2.25 -10.52 -16.05
CA ILE A 1 1.87 -11.17 -14.80
C ILE A 1 2.37 -10.39 -13.60
N CYS A 2 3.60 -9.91 -13.62
CA CYS A 2 4.12 -9.04 -12.57
C CYS A 2 3.60 -7.60 -12.69
N LEU A 3 2.87 -7.30 -13.74
CA LEU A 3 2.46 -5.94 -14.07
C LEU A 3 1.38 -5.38 -13.15
N SER A 4 0.50 -6.23 -12.63
CA SER A 4 -0.60 -5.77 -11.79
C SER A 4 -0.13 -5.21 -10.44
N GLY A 5 0.89 -5.81 -9.84
CA GLY A 5 1.46 -5.30 -8.60
C GLY A 5 2.23 -4.00 -8.80
N GLN A 6 2.88 -3.85 -9.94
CA GLN A 6 3.61 -2.64 -10.27
C GLN A 6 2.68 -1.48 -10.61
N GLY A 7 1.50 -1.77 -11.16
CA GLY A 7 0.53 -0.74 -11.49
C GLY A 7 0.08 0.07 -10.30
N GLN A 8 -0.20 -0.58 -9.17
CA GLN A 8 -0.64 0.10 -7.95
C GLN A 8 0.45 0.99 -7.37
N THR A 9 1.70 0.52 -7.38
CA THR A 9 2.84 1.30 -6.92
C THR A 9 3.09 2.51 -7.82
N ALA A 10 2.92 2.33 -9.14
CA ALA A 10 3.05 3.42 -10.10
C ALA A 10 2.00 4.51 -9.89
N ASP A 11 0.75 4.14 -9.59
CA ASP A 11 -0.31 5.09 -9.31
C ASP A 11 0.02 5.95 -8.10
N LEU A 12 0.54 5.36 -7.03
CA LEU A 12 0.93 6.08 -5.83
C LEU A 12 2.08 7.06 -6.14
N LYS A 13 3.04 6.64 -6.93
CA LYS A 13 4.16 7.49 -7.37
C LYS A 13 3.69 8.66 -8.23
N ILE A 14 2.75 8.43 -9.13
CA ILE A 14 2.22 9.46 -10.01
C ILE A 14 1.54 10.56 -9.19
N VAL A 15 0.72 10.19 -8.23
CA VAL A 15 0.05 11.15 -7.34
C VAL A 15 1.10 11.97 -6.57
N PHE A 16 2.14 11.34 -6.08
CA PHE A 16 3.21 12.01 -5.35
C PHE A 16 3.99 12.99 -6.23
N LEU A 17 4.32 12.59 -7.45
CA LEU A 17 5.06 13.42 -8.39
C LEU A 17 4.29 14.68 -8.80
N ASP A 18 2.98 14.56 -9.02
CA ASP A 18 2.13 15.70 -9.32
C ASP A 18 2.09 16.68 -8.16
N SER A 19 1.98 16.17 -6.95
CA SER A 19 2.01 16.97 -5.73
C SER A 19 3.35 17.71 -5.60
N GLN A 20 4.43 17.04 -5.89
CA GLN A 20 5.78 17.62 -5.86
C GLN A 20 5.88 18.83 -6.80
N ARG A 21 5.35 18.71 -7.99
CA ARG A 21 5.36 19.77 -8.99
C ARG A 21 4.70 21.05 -8.48
N ILE A 22 3.57 20.90 -7.81
CA ILE A 22 2.79 22.02 -7.29
C ILE A 22 3.51 22.68 -6.11
N LEU A 23 4.15 21.88 -5.27
CA LEU A 23 4.66 22.32 -3.97
C LEU A 23 6.07 22.91 -4.03
N THR A 24 6.84 22.70 -5.08
CA THR A 24 8.24 23.13 -5.13
C THR A 24 8.43 24.61 -5.50
N ASP A 25 7.37 25.32 -5.87
CA ASP A 25 7.48 26.70 -6.37
C ASP A 25 7.49 27.76 -5.27
N SER A 26 7.29 27.39 -3.99
CA SER A 26 7.25 28.34 -2.89
C SER A 26 7.97 27.80 -1.64
N ILE A 27 8.32 28.68 -0.73
CA ILE A 27 8.94 28.28 0.55
C ILE A 27 7.95 27.45 1.38
N ALA A 28 6.70 27.91 1.47
CA ALA A 28 5.64 27.17 2.16
C ALA A 28 5.40 25.82 1.48
N GLY A 29 5.51 25.77 0.15
CA GLY A 29 5.39 24.54 -0.61
C GLY A 29 6.49 23.53 -0.29
N LYS A 30 7.72 24.01 -0.03
CA LYS A 30 8.84 23.13 0.34
C LYS A 30 8.61 22.44 1.67
N GLU A 31 8.06 23.14 2.66
CA GLU A 31 7.71 22.56 3.94
C GLU A 31 6.59 21.54 3.79
N ALA A 32 5.56 21.89 3.03
CA ALA A 32 4.45 20.99 2.76
C ALA A 32 4.93 19.74 2.01
N TYR A 33 5.84 19.90 1.06
CA TYR A 33 6.46 18.80 0.34
C TYR A 33 7.22 17.86 1.28
N SER A 34 7.98 18.43 2.23
CA SER A 34 8.73 17.63 3.19
C SER A 34 7.79 16.79 4.06
N GLN A 35 6.68 17.37 4.51
CA GLN A 35 5.68 16.66 5.29
C GLN A 35 4.99 15.57 4.45
N LEU A 36 4.71 15.88 3.19
CA LEU A 36 4.09 14.94 2.27
C LEU A 36 5.02 13.75 2.01
N GLU A 37 6.30 13.99 1.87
CA GLU A 37 7.29 12.94 1.70
C GLU A 37 7.38 12.02 2.92
N LYS A 38 7.32 12.59 4.11
CA LYS A 38 7.25 11.83 5.36
C LYS A 38 6.02 10.93 5.39
N LEU A 39 4.87 11.50 5.06
CA LEU A 39 3.61 10.76 5.04
C LEU A 39 3.67 9.63 4.01
N LYS A 40 4.19 9.90 2.83
CA LYS A 40 4.40 8.88 1.80
C LYS A 40 5.26 7.73 2.31
N ASN A 41 6.37 8.05 2.98
CA ASN A 41 7.28 7.04 3.50
C ASN A 41 6.63 6.20 4.60
N GLU A 42 5.84 6.81 5.47
CA GLU A 42 5.10 6.09 6.50
C GLU A 42 4.07 5.15 5.89
N LYS A 43 3.33 5.62 4.90
CA LYS A 43 2.35 4.81 4.20
C LYS A 43 3.01 3.66 3.44
N GLN A 44 4.16 3.92 2.82
CA GLN A 44 4.90 2.89 2.11
C GLN A 44 5.36 1.77 3.06
N LYS A 45 5.83 2.12 4.25
CA LYS A 45 6.22 1.12 5.25
C LYS A 45 5.04 0.26 5.68
N GLU A 46 3.89 0.88 5.89
CA GLU A 46 2.66 0.17 6.25
C GLU A 46 2.25 -0.81 5.15
N ILE A 47 2.28 -0.35 3.90
CA ILE A 47 1.94 -1.18 2.74
C ILE A 47 2.94 -2.34 2.60
N ASP A 48 4.23 -2.08 2.79
CA ASP A 48 5.26 -3.11 2.70
C ASP A 48 5.07 -4.21 3.74
N LYS A 49 4.67 -3.84 4.96
CA LYS A 49 4.37 -4.83 6.00
C LYS A 49 3.21 -5.73 5.59
N ILE A 50 2.17 -5.15 5.03
CA ILE A 50 1.01 -5.92 4.58
C ILE A 50 1.40 -6.84 3.43
N GLN A 51 2.22 -6.36 2.50
CA GLN A 51 2.73 -7.18 1.40
C GLN A 51 3.52 -8.39 1.91
N GLN A 52 4.37 -8.19 2.92
CA GLN A 52 5.11 -9.29 3.52
C GLN A 52 4.21 -10.31 4.20
N THR A 53 3.18 -9.83 4.89
CA THR A 53 2.19 -10.72 5.50
C THR A 53 1.46 -11.53 4.45
N LEU A 54 1.03 -10.89 3.35
CA LEU A 54 0.38 -11.58 2.24
C LEU A 54 1.28 -12.63 1.62
N LYS A 55 2.54 -12.30 1.40
CA LYS A 55 3.51 -13.23 0.86
C LYS A 55 3.68 -14.44 1.76
N SER A 56 3.82 -14.22 3.06
CA SER A 56 3.97 -15.27 4.05
C SER A 56 2.73 -16.17 4.09
N LEU A 57 1.54 -15.59 4.10
CA LEU A 57 0.28 -16.35 4.07
C LEU A 57 0.14 -17.15 2.77
N GLY A 58 0.49 -16.55 1.64
CA GLY A 58 0.46 -17.24 0.35
C GLY A 58 1.42 -18.43 0.30
N GLU A 59 2.61 -18.28 0.84
CA GLU A 59 3.59 -19.36 0.94
C GLU A 59 3.08 -20.48 1.85
N ASP A 60 2.48 -20.14 2.98
CA ASP A 60 1.90 -21.11 3.88
C ASP A 60 0.78 -21.90 3.23
N ILE A 61 -0.10 -21.23 2.48
CA ILE A 61 -1.16 -21.90 1.73
C ILE A 61 -0.58 -22.86 0.70
N SER A 62 0.44 -22.43 -0.02
CA SER A 62 1.06 -23.23 -1.08
C SER A 62 1.83 -24.42 -0.54
N VAL A 63 2.61 -24.23 0.53
CA VAL A 63 3.52 -25.25 1.05
C VAL A 63 2.81 -26.16 2.05
N LYS A 64 2.09 -25.59 2.99
CA LYS A 64 1.45 -26.36 4.07
C LYS A 64 0.03 -26.81 3.75
N GLY A 65 -0.65 -26.10 2.84
CA GLY A 65 -2.03 -26.38 2.50
C GLY A 65 -2.33 -27.84 2.19
N PRO A 66 -1.53 -28.51 1.32
CA PRO A 66 -1.78 -29.92 0.99
C PRO A 66 -1.76 -30.87 2.18
N MET A 67 -1.06 -30.51 3.26
CA MET A 67 -0.92 -31.34 4.45
C MET A 67 -1.86 -30.92 5.58
N MET A 68 -2.62 -29.85 5.39
CA MET A 68 -3.50 -29.30 6.43
C MET A 68 -4.89 -29.93 6.36
N LYS A 69 -5.56 -29.98 7.52
CA LYS A 69 -6.97 -30.34 7.59
C LYS A 69 -7.80 -29.24 6.91
N GLU A 70 -8.95 -29.61 6.41
CA GLU A 70 -9.84 -28.72 5.66
C GLU A 70 -10.18 -27.45 6.44
N ALA A 71 -10.52 -27.58 7.73
CA ALA A 71 -10.84 -26.44 8.58
C ALA A 71 -9.65 -25.45 8.68
N ALA A 72 -8.42 -25.97 8.79
CA ALA A 72 -7.23 -25.15 8.86
C ALA A 72 -6.93 -24.45 7.54
N LYS A 73 -7.18 -25.12 6.41
CA LYS A 73 -7.04 -24.51 5.08
C LYS A 73 -8.01 -23.34 4.92
N ILE A 74 -9.25 -23.53 5.30
CA ILE A 74 -10.29 -22.51 5.20
C ILE A 74 -9.92 -21.31 6.07
N ASP A 75 -9.42 -21.54 7.28
CA ASP A 75 -8.99 -20.47 8.18
C ASP A 75 -7.84 -19.68 7.54
N LEU A 76 -6.86 -20.37 6.99
CA LEU A 76 -5.70 -19.72 6.37
C LEU A 76 -6.11 -18.92 5.12
N GLN A 77 -6.99 -19.49 4.31
CA GLN A 77 -7.52 -18.80 3.13
C GLN A 77 -8.32 -17.55 3.54
N THR A 78 -9.10 -17.65 4.60
CA THR A 78 -9.87 -16.52 5.13
C THR A 78 -8.95 -15.40 5.60
N ARG A 79 -7.87 -15.75 6.28
CA ARG A 79 -6.85 -14.76 6.71
C ARG A 79 -6.21 -14.07 5.52
N TYR A 80 -5.88 -14.83 4.49
CA TYR A 80 -5.31 -14.28 3.27
C TYR A 80 -6.28 -13.30 2.60
N ASP A 81 -7.53 -13.70 2.46
CA ASP A 81 -8.56 -12.87 1.84
C ASP A 81 -8.79 -11.56 2.62
N ASN A 82 -8.82 -11.66 3.95
CA ASN A 82 -8.99 -10.49 4.81
C ASN A 82 -7.78 -9.54 4.71
N GLU A 83 -6.58 -10.10 4.68
CA GLU A 83 -5.37 -9.30 4.53
C GLU A 83 -5.29 -8.64 3.16
N LEU A 84 -5.76 -9.33 2.12
CA LEU A 84 -5.81 -8.76 0.77
C LEU A 84 -6.78 -7.56 0.72
N LYS A 85 -7.93 -7.68 1.37
CA LYS A 85 -8.86 -6.55 1.49
C LYS A 85 -8.24 -5.40 2.25
N ASN A 86 -7.53 -5.70 3.32
CA ASN A 86 -6.82 -4.69 4.10
C ASN A 86 -5.73 -3.99 3.26
N TYR A 87 -5.01 -4.76 2.46
CA TYR A 87 -4.00 -4.23 1.55
C TYR A 87 -4.61 -3.24 0.56
N ASN A 88 -5.68 -3.64 -0.11
CA ASN A 88 -6.35 -2.78 -1.09
C ASN A 88 -6.90 -1.51 -0.45
N ARG A 89 -7.50 -1.63 0.73
CA ARG A 89 -8.04 -0.49 1.47
C ARG A 89 -6.92 0.45 1.93
N THR A 90 -5.82 -0.11 2.42
CA THR A 90 -4.69 0.69 2.88
C THR A 90 -4.07 1.49 1.74
N ILE A 91 -3.94 0.89 0.56
CA ILE A 91 -3.44 1.60 -0.64
C ILE A 91 -4.38 2.74 -1.01
N LYS A 92 -5.67 2.46 -1.06
CA LYS A 92 -6.67 3.48 -1.40
C LYS A 92 -6.67 4.63 -0.40
N ASP A 93 -6.66 4.30 0.89
CA ASP A 93 -6.64 5.31 1.95
C ASP A 93 -5.35 6.14 1.89
N ALA A 94 -4.22 5.52 1.59
CA ALA A 94 -2.95 6.22 1.44
C ALA A 94 -2.99 7.19 0.27
N GLN A 95 -3.54 6.77 -0.87
CA GLN A 95 -3.69 7.64 -2.04
C GLN A 95 -4.61 8.81 -1.74
N ASP A 96 -5.73 8.55 -1.07
CA ASP A 96 -6.70 9.59 -0.72
C ASP A 96 -6.08 10.59 0.26
N GLU A 97 -5.35 10.11 1.25
CA GLU A 97 -4.71 10.96 2.24
C GLU A 97 -3.61 11.82 1.61
N LEU A 98 -2.77 11.23 0.76
CA LEU A 98 -1.73 11.99 0.05
C LEU A 98 -2.35 13.04 -0.86
N ARG A 99 -3.45 12.73 -1.51
CA ARG A 99 -4.15 13.66 -2.37
C ARG A 99 -4.71 14.82 -1.57
N ARG A 100 -5.33 14.55 -0.42
CA ARG A 100 -5.88 15.61 0.44
C ARG A 100 -4.79 16.54 0.97
N GLU A 101 -3.67 15.96 1.39
CA GLU A 101 -2.54 16.75 1.91
C GLU A 101 -1.86 17.58 0.81
N SER A 102 -1.97 17.17 -0.44
CA SER A 102 -1.37 17.88 -1.55
C SER A 102 -2.26 18.97 -2.15
N LEU A 103 -3.55 18.99 -1.81
CA LEU A 103 -4.47 20.01 -2.33
C LEU A 103 -4.32 21.30 -1.54
N PRO A 104 -4.34 22.46 -2.22
CA PRO A 104 -4.39 23.75 -1.53
C PRO A 104 -5.70 23.88 -0.79
N SER A 105 -5.63 24.34 0.43
CA SER A 105 -6.84 24.56 1.26
C SER A 105 -7.60 25.78 0.83
#